data_fdda1cdbcd500ba5150d55b389e7031c
#
_entry.id   fdda1cdbcd500ba5150d55b389e7031c
#
_cell.length_a   1.000
_cell.length_b   1.000
_cell.length_c   1.000
_cell.angle_alpha   90.00
_cell.angle_beta   90.00
_cell.angle_gamma   90.00
#
_symmetry.space_group_name_H-M   'P 1'
#
loop_
_entity.id
_entity.type
_entity.pdbx_description
1 polymer ?
#
loop_
_entity_poly.entity_id
_entity_poly.type
_entity_poly.pdbx_seq_one_letter_code
_entity_poly.pdbx_strand_id
1 'polypeptide(L)'
;VLTYNRTLAGYIRSLAEHQISDDLEVRLEIETFGQWAMSALGFPDVADDRAKSELKRLAGRLGVLAPNYIVKEAEYLLGRFEPEDLEKYITTERTGRGALPRVDRNLRRRILDEVIQPYLNWLERNELLDWNSVAVQMARDVDSMGYQVVIVDESQDFSANQLRAIKHHLATDHAITFVIDTVQRIYARGFTWVEAGYDVRSERVHVLRANYRNTVEIATFAAGILSGIGVEGDGALPNLEGAVTRGPIPTVLRGRYARQAHWVIQFIQRYVNLEEDSVAFLKPQGGGWFRQIREMLTANRIDFVDITRASDWPEGPVNVALSTFHSAKGLEFDYVFIIGFNDENTQHEDAELDDEVFVLRRLLAVAVARARKAVVVGYKPGEESRLTHYFAPGTFTQVNL
;
A
#
# COMPACT_ATOMS: atom_id res chain seq x y z
N VAL A 1 7.52 0.10 17.15
CA VAL A 1 7.28 -0.43 15.79
C VAL A 1 6.47 0.58 15.01
N LEU A 2 6.94 0.95 13.83
CA LEU A 2 6.24 1.85 12.92
C LEU A 2 5.84 1.12 11.64
N THR A 3 4.60 1.32 11.19
CA THR A 3 4.13 0.81 9.91
C THR A 3 3.36 1.89 9.15
N TYR A 4 3.11 1.66 7.88
CA TYR A 4 2.38 2.62 7.05
C TYR A 4 0.85 2.45 7.16
N ASN A 5 0.37 1.25 7.45
CA ASN A 5 -1.04 0.86 7.38
C ASN A 5 -1.66 0.71 8.77
N ARG A 6 -2.79 1.40 9.04
CA ARG A 6 -3.51 1.34 10.32
C ARG A 6 -3.97 -0.07 10.68
N THR A 7 -4.53 -0.79 9.72
CA THR A 7 -5.02 -2.16 9.92
C THR A 7 -3.86 -3.11 10.30
N LEU A 8 -2.70 -2.93 9.65
CA LEU A 8 -1.50 -3.69 10.00
C LEU A 8 -0.97 -3.34 11.39
N ALA A 9 -0.98 -2.05 11.76
CA ALA A 9 -0.59 -1.64 13.12
C ALA A 9 -1.48 -2.29 14.18
N GLY A 10 -2.79 -2.30 13.97
CA GLY A 10 -3.75 -2.98 14.86
C GLY A 10 -3.49 -4.49 14.96
N TYR A 11 -3.24 -5.15 13.83
CA TYR A 11 -2.90 -6.58 13.81
C TYR A 11 -1.60 -6.89 14.54
N ILE A 12 -0.53 -6.14 14.30
CA ILE A 12 0.77 -6.32 14.99
C ILE A 12 0.60 -6.10 16.49
N ARG A 13 -0.18 -5.10 16.90
CA ARG A 13 -0.46 -4.83 18.31
C ARG A 13 -1.16 -6.00 18.97
N SER A 14 -2.22 -6.52 18.38
CA SER A 14 -2.94 -7.69 18.87
C SER A 14 -2.02 -8.92 19.01
N LEU A 15 -1.16 -9.17 18.02
CA LEU A 15 -0.18 -10.26 18.11
C LEU A 15 0.84 -10.05 19.23
N ALA A 16 1.35 -8.84 19.40
CA ALA A 16 2.34 -8.50 20.40
C ALA A 16 1.79 -8.65 21.82
N GLU A 17 0.55 -8.22 22.07
CA GLU A 17 -0.15 -8.37 23.36
C GLU A 17 -0.28 -9.83 23.79
N HIS A 18 -0.39 -10.76 22.84
CA HIS A 18 -0.44 -12.20 23.12
C HIS A 18 0.94 -12.85 23.32
N GLN A 19 2.02 -12.19 22.91
CA GLN A 19 3.37 -12.76 22.94
C GLN A 19 4.25 -12.18 24.04
N ILE A 20 3.95 -10.97 24.53
CA ILE A 20 4.73 -10.31 25.58
C ILE A 20 4.19 -10.78 26.93
N SER A 21 5.06 -11.41 27.72
CA SER A 21 4.71 -11.77 29.10
C SER A 21 4.78 -10.52 29.99
N ASP A 22 3.90 -10.47 30.99
CA ASP A 22 3.83 -9.38 31.99
C ASP A 22 5.14 -9.15 32.77
N ASP A 23 6.08 -10.10 32.70
CA ASP A 23 7.38 -10.04 33.38
C ASP A 23 8.43 -9.23 32.61
N LEU A 24 8.14 -8.78 31.38
CA LEU A 24 9.06 -7.99 30.59
C LEU A 24 8.80 -6.49 30.79
N GLU A 25 9.73 -5.79 31.44
CA GLU A 25 9.73 -4.32 31.51
C GLU A 25 10.06 -3.68 30.15
N VAL A 26 9.28 -3.98 29.11
CA VAL A 26 9.43 -3.40 27.77
C VAL A 26 8.27 -2.47 27.50
N ARG A 27 8.57 -1.19 27.28
CA ARG A 27 7.57 -0.26 26.73
C ARG A 27 7.53 -0.46 25.21
N LEU A 28 6.45 -1.04 24.72
CA LEU A 28 6.20 -1.29 23.31
C LEU A 28 5.20 -0.28 22.77
N GLU A 29 5.60 0.45 21.72
CA GLU A 29 4.75 1.35 20.97
C GLU A 29 4.59 0.80 19.54
N ILE A 30 3.35 0.58 19.08
CA ILE A 30 3.04 0.07 17.75
C ILE A 30 2.04 1.00 17.10
N GLU A 31 2.48 1.78 16.12
CA GLU A 31 1.69 2.84 15.52
C GLU A 31 1.97 2.99 14.02
N THR A 32 1.09 3.69 13.34
CA THR A 32 1.45 4.24 12.02
C THR A 32 2.29 5.50 12.22
N PHE A 33 3.11 5.84 11.20
CA PHE A 33 3.84 7.11 11.22
C PHE A 33 2.92 8.30 11.50
N GLY A 34 1.74 8.31 10.87
CA GLY A 34 0.78 9.39 11.05
C GLY A 34 0.25 9.49 12.49
N GLN A 35 -0.09 8.36 13.14
CA GLN A 35 -0.54 8.35 14.54
C GLN A 35 0.56 8.84 15.48
N TRP A 36 1.76 8.29 15.33
CA TRP A 36 2.93 8.69 16.11
C TRP A 36 3.23 10.18 15.99
N ALA A 37 3.29 10.70 14.75
CA ALA A 37 3.57 12.11 14.50
C ALA A 37 2.47 13.04 15.01
N MET A 38 1.20 12.69 14.82
CA MET A 38 0.07 13.48 15.32
C MET A 38 0.08 13.57 16.85
N SER A 39 0.36 12.46 17.53
CA SER A 39 0.48 12.44 19.00
C SER A 39 1.64 13.32 19.48
N ALA A 40 2.80 13.21 18.86
CA ALA A 40 3.99 13.96 19.24
C ALA A 40 3.87 15.47 19.00
N LEU A 41 3.17 15.88 17.94
CA LEU A 41 2.93 17.28 17.58
C LEU A 41 1.70 17.90 18.27
N GLY A 42 1.00 17.16 19.15
CA GLY A 42 -0.17 17.65 19.86
C GLY A 42 -1.42 17.79 18.99
N PHE A 43 -1.58 16.92 18.00
CA PHE A 43 -2.74 16.84 17.10
C PHE A 43 -2.98 18.12 16.29
N PRO A 44 -2.02 18.59 15.49
CA PRO A 44 -2.20 19.77 14.64
C PRO A 44 -3.31 19.57 13.60
N ASP A 45 -3.83 20.68 13.04
CA ASP A 45 -4.78 20.63 11.92
C ASP A 45 -4.09 20.20 10.62
N VAL A 46 -4.26 18.96 10.23
CA VAL A 46 -3.74 18.41 8.96
C VAL A 46 -4.83 18.49 7.90
N ALA A 47 -4.63 19.37 6.94
CA ALA A 47 -5.60 19.71 5.91
C ALA A 47 -5.53 18.79 4.68
N ASP A 48 -5.58 17.45 4.84
CA ASP A 48 -5.33 16.48 3.75
C ASP A 48 -6.19 16.74 2.50
N ASP A 49 -7.51 16.81 2.62
CA ASP A 49 -8.41 17.04 1.49
C ASP A 49 -8.29 18.46 0.91
N ARG A 50 -8.12 19.47 1.78
CA ARG A 50 -7.92 20.87 1.35
C ARG A 50 -6.58 21.02 0.64
N ALA A 51 -5.53 20.41 1.16
CA ALA A 51 -4.19 20.40 0.58
C ALA A 51 -4.17 19.76 -0.82
N LYS A 52 -4.77 18.59 -0.98
CA LYS A 52 -4.92 17.93 -2.27
C LYS A 52 -5.73 18.73 -3.27
N SER A 53 -6.82 19.37 -2.82
CA SER A 53 -7.66 20.22 -3.66
C SER A 53 -6.89 21.45 -4.14
N GLU A 54 -6.09 22.08 -3.27
CA GLU A 54 -5.27 23.23 -3.64
C GLU A 54 -4.14 22.85 -4.58
N LEU A 55 -3.43 21.75 -4.32
CA LEU A 55 -2.44 21.20 -5.26
C LEU A 55 -3.05 20.92 -6.63
N LYS A 56 -4.22 20.27 -6.68
CA LYS A 56 -4.92 19.98 -7.94
C LYS A 56 -5.32 21.25 -8.68
N ARG A 57 -5.76 22.30 -7.96
CA ARG A 57 -6.08 23.62 -8.51
C ARG A 57 -4.85 24.31 -9.14
N LEU A 58 -3.72 24.31 -8.42
CA LEU A 58 -2.46 24.89 -8.91
C LEU A 58 -1.93 24.09 -10.09
N ALA A 59 -1.92 22.77 -10.02
CA ALA A 59 -1.55 21.86 -11.09
C ALA A 59 -2.37 22.08 -12.38
N GLY A 60 -3.69 22.31 -12.23
CA GLY A 60 -4.57 22.62 -13.34
C GLY A 60 -4.22 23.92 -14.07
N ARG A 61 -3.69 24.91 -13.34
CA ARG A 61 -3.24 26.18 -13.93
C ARG A 61 -1.95 26.05 -14.73
N LEU A 62 -1.10 25.09 -14.40
CA LEU A 62 0.13 24.82 -15.12
C LEU A 62 -0.14 24.41 -16.58
N GLY A 63 -1.22 23.65 -16.83
CA GLY A 63 -1.78 23.39 -18.17
C GLY A 63 -0.91 22.53 -19.11
N VAL A 64 0.12 21.85 -18.60
CA VAL A 64 1.10 21.09 -19.40
C VAL A 64 0.90 19.59 -19.34
N LEU A 65 0.48 19.10 -18.17
CA LEU A 65 0.22 17.67 -17.89
C LEU A 65 -1.09 17.53 -17.12
N ALA A 66 -1.61 16.33 -17.04
CA ALA A 66 -2.79 16.04 -16.22
C ALA A 66 -2.59 16.52 -14.79
N PRO A 67 -3.55 17.24 -14.18
CA PRO A 67 -3.41 17.79 -12.83
C PRO A 67 -3.07 16.72 -11.78
N ASN A 68 -3.66 15.54 -11.84
CA ASN A 68 -3.38 14.44 -10.93
C ASN A 68 -1.93 13.96 -11.02
N TYR A 69 -1.33 13.97 -12.22
CA TYR A 69 0.09 13.64 -12.37
C TYR A 69 0.99 14.68 -11.67
N ILE A 70 0.68 15.97 -11.82
CA ILE A 70 1.43 17.04 -11.17
C ILE A 70 1.27 16.95 -9.64
N VAL A 71 0.08 16.59 -9.14
CA VAL A 71 -0.13 16.35 -7.69
C VAL A 71 0.79 15.25 -7.19
N LYS A 72 0.86 14.11 -7.88
CA LYS A 72 1.77 13.01 -7.52
C LYS A 72 3.24 13.41 -7.61
N GLU A 73 3.60 14.28 -8.57
CA GLU A 73 4.95 14.81 -8.69
C GLU A 73 5.30 15.78 -7.54
N ALA A 74 4.30 16.57 -7.09
CA ALA A 74 4.43 17.43 -5.92
C ALA A 74 4.62 16.61 -4.63
N GLU A 75 3.81 15.58 -4.43
CA GLU A 75 3.95 14.65 -3.29
C GLU A 75 5.34 13.97 -3.28
N TYR A 76 5.81 13.53 -4.44
CA TYR A 76 7.15 12.98 -4.60
C TYR A 76 8.25 13.98 -4.20
N LEU A 77 8.17 15.21 -4.69
CA LEU A 77 9.14 16.26 -4.42
C LEU A 77 9.15 16.62 -2.92
N LEU A 78 7.99 16.90 -2.36
CA LEU A 78 7.82 17.32 -0.97
C LEU A 78 8.16 16.19 0.03
N GLY A 79 7.94 14.93 -0.35
CA GLY A 79 8.35 13.79 0.47
C GLY A 79 9.84 13.47 0.40
N ARG A 80 10.51 13.83 -0.70
CA ARG A 80 11.94 13.53 -0.92
C ARG A 80 12.89 14.57 -0.36
N PHE A 81 12.60 15.84 -0.63
CA PHE A 81 13.50 16.94 -0.31
C PHE A 81 13.03 17.68 0.96
N GLU A 82 14.00 18.15 1.71
CA GLU A 82 13.71 19.09 2.79
C GLU A 82 13.39 20.49 2.23
N PRO A 83 12.70 21.35 2.97
CA PRO A 83 12.26 22.67 2.47
C PRO A 83 13.41 23.53 1.89
N GLU A 84 14.62 23.44 2.45
CA GLU A 84 15.82 24.15 1.98
C GLU A 84 16.41 23.56 0.71
N ASP A 85 16.10 22.32 0.41
CA ASP A 85 16.68 21.52 -0.63
C ASP A 85 15.79 21.33 -1.86
N LEU A 86 14.64 21.99 -1.90
CA LEU A 86 13.65 21.85 -3.00
C LEU A 86 14.25 22.17 -4.38
N GLU A 87 15.21 23.07 -4.44
CA GLU A 87 15.94 23.39 -5.70
C GLU A 87 16.71 22.19 -6.26
N LYS A 88 17.12 21.24 -5.42
CA LYS A 88 17.78 20.01 -5.88
C LYS A 88 16.90 19.17 -6.79
N TYR A 89 15.59 19.30 -6.70
CA TYR A 89 14.63 18.62 -7.58
C TYR A 89 14.94 18.86 -9.08
N ILE A 90 15.43 20.04 -9.43
CA ILE A 90 15.66 20.42 -10.84
C ILE A 90 16.77 19.59 -11.49
N THR A 91 17.81 19.27 -10.70
CA THR A 91 19.03 18.62 -11.20
C THR A 91 19.16 17.16 -10.79
N THR A 92 18.51 16.75 -9.70
CA THR A 92 18.59 15.37 -9.20
C THR A 92 17.82 14.42 -10.11
N GLU A 93 18.33 13.21 -10.30
CA GLU A 93 17.65 12.16 -11.03
C GLU A 93 16.31 11.81 -10.38
N ARG A 94 15.27 11.62 -11.19
CA ARG A 94 13.94 11.22 -10.74
C ARG A 94 13.88 9.71 -10.53
N THR A 95 14.47 9.24 -9.45
CA THR A 95 14.45 7.84 -9.08
C THR A 95 13.03 7.36 -8.83
N GLY A 96 12.69 6.17 -9.30
CA GLY A 96 11.38 5.56 -9.04
C GLY A 96 10.21 6.19 -9.79
N ARG A 97 10.48 7.04 -10.76
CA ARG A 97 9.48 7.63 -11.66
C ARG A 97 9.71 7.12 -13.08
N GLY A 98 8.63 6.80 -13.80
CA GLY A 98 8.69 6.38 -15.18
C GLY A 98 9.30 7.43 -16.13
N ALA A 99 9.72 6.97 -17.31
CA ALA A 99 10.25 7.85 -18.34
C ALA A 99 9.19 8.75 -18.97
N LEU A 100 7.93 8.34 -18.92
CA LEU A 100 6.78 9.05 -19.47
C LEU A 100 5.75 9.36 -18.36
N PRO A 101 5.14 10.57 -18.38
CA PRO A 101 5.48 11.69 -19.26
C PRO A 101 6.86 12.28 -18.93
N ARG A 102 7.52 12.81 -19.94
CA ARG A 102 8.84 13.42 -19.75
C ARG A 102 8.74 14.73 -18.96
N VAL A 103 9.37 14.75 -17.79
CA VAL A 103 9.48 15.94 -16.93
C VAL A 103 10.92 16.45 -16.99
N ASP A 104 11.18 17.31 -17.98
CA ASP A 104 12.49 17.92 -18.17
C ASP A 104 12.79 19.03 -17.16
N ARG A 105 13.99 19.59 -17.18
CA ARG A 105 14.42 20.62 -16.24
C ARG A 105 13.56 21.89 -16.28
N ASN A 106 13.07 22.28 -17.46
CA ASN A 106 12.23 23.47 -17.59
C ASN A 106 10.87 23.24 -16.95
N LEU A 107 10.27 22.07 -17.20
CA LEU A 107 9.01 21.72 -16.56
C LEU A 107 9.17 21.53 -15.03
N ARG A 108 10.28 20.97 -14.56
CA ARG A 108 10.60 20.89 -13.12
C ARG A 108 10.68 22.28 -12.48
N ARG A 109 11.33 23.24 -13.13
CA ARG A 109 11.38 24.64 -12.68
C ARG A 109 9.98 25.21 -12.58
N ARG A 110 9.15 25.04 -13.60
CA ARG A 110 7.78 25.52 -13.61
C ARG A 110 6.93 24.86 -12.51
N ILE A 111 7.08 23.55 -12.29
CA ILE A 111 6.39 22.84 -11.18
C ILE A 111 6.80 23.48 -9.84
N LEU A 112 8.09 23.72 -9.63
CA LEU A 112 8.58 24.33 -8.40
C LEU A 112 8.02 25.76 -8.22
N ASP A 113 8.10 26.61 -9.23
CA ASP A 113 7.77 28.02 -9.14
C ASP A 113 6.25 28.28 -9.20
N GLU A 114 5.51 27.53 -10.03
CA GLU A 114 4.08 27.78 -10.30
C GLU A 114 3.14 26.88 -9.46
N VAL A 115 3.63 25.78 -8.88
CA VAL A 115 2.81 24.86 -8.09
C VAL A 115 3.32 24.76 -6.64
N ILE A 116 4.60 24.38 -6.45
CA ILE A 116 5.12 24.07 -5.11
C ILE A 116 5.23 25.33 -4.24
N GLN A 117 5.92 26.37 -4.70
CA GLN A 117 6.08 27.60 -3.92
C GLN A 117 4.72 28.26 -3.58
N PRO A 118 3.79 28.42 -4.53
CA PRO A 118 2.44 28.90 -4.19
C PRO A 118 1.68 28.02 -3.21
N TYR A 119 1.86 26.69 -3.29
CA TYR A 119 1.25 25.74 -2.37
C TYR A 119 1.80 25.87 -0.95
N LEU A 120 3.11 25.93 -0.78
CA LEU A 120 3.75 26.10 0.52
C LEU A 120 3.34 27.45 1.15
N ASN A 121 3.34 28.53 0.37
CA ASN A 121 2.85 29.84 0.82
C ASN A 121 1.35 29.81 1.20
N TRP A 122 0.56 28.97 0.54
CA TRP A 122 -0.85 28.80 0.90
C TRP A 122 -1.00 28.04 2.23
N LEU A 123 -0.23 26.99 2.47
CA LEU A 123 -0.21 26.29 3.77
C LEU A 123 0.17 27.26 4.90
N GLU A 124 1.28 27.99 4.73
CA GLU A 124 1.77 28.96 5.73
C GLU A 124 0.74 30.05 6.06
N ARG A 125 0.14 30.68 5.04
CA ARG A 125 -0.87 31.75 5.24
C ARG A 125 -2.14 31.27 5.93
N ASN A 126 -2.47 29.99 5.82
CA ASN A 126 -3.66 29.40 6.43
C ASN A 126 -3.34 28.65 7.72
N GLU A 127 -2.08 28.66 8.17
CA GLU A 127 -1.61 27.93 9.36
C GLU A 127 -1.96 26.43 9.30
N LEU A 128 -1.80 25.82 8.11
CA LEU A 128 -2.16 24.44 7.83
C LEU A 128 -0.92 23.58 7.62
N LEU A 129 -1.04 22.31 7.98
CA LEU A 129 -0.06 21.27 7.64
C LEU A 129 -0.64 20.29 6.62
N ASP A 130 0.25 19.74 5.82
CA ASP A 130 0.03 18.49 5.09
C ASP A 130 0.90 17.37 5.68
N TRP A 131 0.74 16.16 5.20
CA TRP A 131 1.52 15.01 5.71
C TRP A 131 3.03 15.13 5.47
N ASN A 132 3.47 15.88 4.46
CA ASN A 132 4.90 16.13 4.23
C ASN A 132 5.43 17.15 5.25
N SER A 133 4.67 18.20 5.53
CA SER A 133 5.00 19.19 6.56
C SER A 133 5.07 18.55 7.95
N VAL A 134 4.12 17.65 8.27
CA VAL A 134 4.15 16.87 9.51
C VAL A 134 5.44 16.08 9.64
N ALA A 135 5.90 15.42 8.58
CA ALA A 135 7.15 14.67 8.62
C ALA A 135 8.37 15.58 8.85
N VAL A 136 8.39 16.76 8.25
CA VAL A 136 9.47 17.75 8.44
C VAL A 136 9.45 18.30 9.87
N GLN A 137 8.28 18.66 10.41
CA GLN A 137 8.16 19.15 11.78
C GLN A 137 8.58 18.11 12.81
N MET A 138 8.24 16.85 12.62
CA MET A 138 8.71 15.76 13.47
C MET A 138 10.24 15.69 13.58
N ALA A 139 10.96 16.03 12.51
CA ALA A 139 12.43 16.03 12.52
C ALA A 139 13.03 17.31 13.13
N ARG A 140 12.27 18.41 13.28
CA ARG A 140 12.81 19.73 13.62
C ARG A 140 12.28 20.31 14.91
N ASP A 141 10.98 20.19 15.12
CA ASP A 141 10.26 20.92 16.16
C ASP A 141 9.98 20.06 17.39
N VAL A 142 10.19 18.74 17.29
CA VAL A 142 10.00 17.78 18.38
C VAL A 142 11.38 17.32 18.88
N ASP A 143 11.62 17.43 20.18
CA ASP A 143 12.83 16.93 20.81
C ASP A 143 12.96 15.41 20.61
N SER A 144 14.20 14.91 20.46
CA SER A 144 14.43 13.49 20.25
C SER A 144 13.85 12.64 21.40
N MET A 145 13.06 11.66 21.05
CA MET A 145 12.44 10.72 22.02
C MET A 145 13.39 9.62 22.49
N GLY A 146 14.57 9.49 21.86
CA GLY A 146 15.63 8.59 22.29
C GLY A 146 15.28 7.11 22.16
N TYR A 147 14.59 6.69 21.10
CA TYR A 147 14.27 5.27 20.89
C TYR A 147 15.53 4.43 20.69
N GLN A 148 15.67 3.39 21.49
CA GLN A 148 16.80 2.45 21.41
C GLN A 148 16.58 1.36 20.37
N VAL A 149 15.35 0.91 20.18
CA VAL A 149 15.01 -0.12 19.20
C VAL A 149 13.82 0.35 18.36
N VAL A 150 14.00 0.41 17.06
CA VAL A 150 12.94 0.77 16.11
C VAL A 150 12.84 -0.29 15.02
N ILE A 151 11.64 -0.75 14.75
CA ILE A 151 11.30 -1.60 13.61
C ILE A 151 10.37 -0.81 12.71
N VAL A 152 10.74 -0.64 11.44
CA VAL A 152 9.93 0.03 10.43
C VAL A 152 9.48 -1.01 9.42
N ASP A 153 8.22 -1.40 9.54
CA ASP A 153 7.61 -2.37 8.63
C ASP A 153 7.00 -1.66 7.42
N GLU A 154 6.93 -2.35 6.27
CA GLU A 154 6.51 -1.77 5.00
C GLU A 154 7.29 -0.49 4.64
N SER A 155 8.56 -0.46 4.98
CA SER A 155 9.39 0.75 4.89
C SER A 155 9.56 1.29 3.46
N GLN A 156 9.19 0.52 2.42
CA GLN A 156 9.15 0.99 1.04
C GLN A 156 8.08 2.06 0.79
N ASP A 157 7.09 2.20 1.66
CA ASP A 157 6.01 3.17 1.51
C ASP A 157 6.31 4.52 2.20
N PHE A 158 7.38 4.57 3.00
CA PHE A 158 7.77 5.79 3.69
C PHE A 158 8.49 6.76 2.75
N SER A 159 8.24 8.05 2.92
CA SER A 159 9.00 9.12 2.25
C SER A 159 10.37 9.33 2.91
N ALA A 160 11.27 10.01 2.19
CA ALA A 160 12.58 10.36 2.77
C ALA A 160 12.45 11.23 4.02
N ASN A 161 11.51 12.19 4.03
CA ASN A 161 11.28 13.06 5.18
C ASN A 161 10.72 12.29 6.38
N GLN A 162 9.87 11.29 6.17
CA GLN A 162 9.42 10.41 7.25
C GLN A 162 10.57 9.58 7.83
N LEU A 163 11.46 9.06 6.98
CA LEU A 163 12.64 8.32 7.46
C LEU A 163 13.62 9.23 8.20
N ARG A 164 13.82 10.48 7.76
CA ARG A 164 14.63 11.48 8.51
C ARG A 164 14.03 11.79 9.87
N ALA A 165 12.69 11.93 9.96
CA ALA A 165 12.00 12.11 11.22
C ALA A 165 12.25 10.92 12.16
N ILE A 166 12.11 9.69 11.68
CA ILE A 166 12.40 8.50 12.48
C ILE A 166 13.86 8.53 12.97
N LYS A 167 14.79 8.89 12.10
CA LYS A 167 16.22 8.98 12.45
C LYS A 167 16.50 9.99 13.55
N HIS A 168 15.83 11.14 13.52
CA HIS A 168 15.96 12.20 14.54
C HIS A 168 15.60 11.70 15.93
N HIS A 169 14.64 10.81 16.04
CA HIS A 169 14.14 10.28 17.32
C HIS A 169 14.89 9.05 17.84
N LEU A 170 15.95 8.61 17.17
CA LEU A 170 16.78 7.48 17.66
C LEU A 170 17.72 7.94 18.77
N ALA A 171 17.96 7.07 19.74
CA ALA A 171 19.02 7.24 20.73
C ALA A 171 20.41 7.20 20.06
N THR A 172 21.44 7.67 20.77
CA THR A 172 22.82 7.57 20.29
C THR A 172 23.25 6.12 20.09
N ASP A 173 22.90 5.25 21.03
CA ASP A 173 23.05 3.79 20.90
C ASP A 173 21.69 3.18 20.58
N HIS A 174 21.51 2.77 19.33
CA HIS A 174 20.24 2.27 18.82
C HIS A 174 20.39 1.12 17.83
N ALA A 175 19.35 0.33 17.72
CA ALA A 175 19.15 -0.64 16.66
C ALA A 175 17.90 -0.25 15.85
N ILE A 176 18.06 -0.16 14.53
CA ILE A 176 16.92 0.04 13.62
C ILE A 176 16.88 -1.08 12.60
N THR A 177 15.66 -1.62 12.39
CA THR A 177 15.40 -2.65 11.38
C THR A 177 14.37 -2.15 10.40
N PHE A 178 14.71 -2.16 9.12
CA PHE A 178 13.76 -1.89 8.03
C PHE A 178 13.31 -3.20 7.40
N VAL A 179 12.02 -3.44 7.42
CA VAL A 179 11.40 -4.56 6.69
C VAL A 179 10.86 -4.01 5.39
N ILE A 180 11.32 -4.58 4.27
CA ILE A 180 10.99 -4.12 2.92
C ILE A 180 10.38 -5.28 2.16
N ASP A 181 9.17 -5.10 1.67
CA ASP A 181 8.65 -5.98 0.63
C ASP A 181 8.86 -5.31 -0.73
N THR A 182 9.92 -5.72 -1.42
CA THR A 182 10.28 -5.17 -2.73
C THR A 182 9.23 -5.42 -3.80
N VAL A 183 8.37 -6.42 -3.59
CA VAL A 183 7.26 -6.79 -4.46
C VAL A 183 6.05 -5.90 -4.27
N GLN A 184 5.76 -5.60 -3.01
CA GLN A 184 4.62 -4.78 -2.63
C GLN A 184 4.90 -3.29 -2.76
N ARG A 185 6.03 -2.93 -3.34
CA ARG A 185 6.36 -1.56 -3.67
C ARG A 185 5.39 -1.03 -4.72
N ILE A 186 4.21 -0.65 -4.26
CA ILE A 186 3.15 -0.07 -5.09
C ILE A 186 3.65 1.24 -5.71
N TYR A 187 4.45 1.98 -4.94
CA TYR A 187 5.12 3.21 -5.39
C TYR A 187 6.62 2.97 -5.46
N ALA A 188 7.24 3.30 -6.59
CA ALA A 188 8.67 3.26 -6.72
C ALA A 188 9.32 4.20 -5.69
N ARG A 189 10.39 3.74 -4.99
CA ARG A 189 11.09 4.58 -4.00
C ARG A 189 11.70 5.77 -4.72
N GLY A 190 11.27 6.95 -4.36
CA GLY A 190 11.70 8.19 -4.98
C GLY A 190 13.05 8.72 -4.47
N PHE A 191 13.81 7.94 -3.67
CA PHE A 191 15.06 8.38 -3.04
C PHE A 191 15.93 7.19 -2.65
N THR A 192 17.19 7.44 -2.34
CA THR A 192 18.14 6.45 -1.81
C THR A 192 18.18 6.47 -0.28
N TRP A 193 18.64 5.37 0.35
CA TRP A 193 18.81 5.32 1.80
C TRP A 193 19.76 6.41 2.33
N VAL A 194 20.81 6.71 1.57
CA VAL A 194 21.77 7.75 1.89
C VAL A 194 21.09 9.13 1.92
N GLU A 195 20.20 9.44 0.97
CA GLU A 195 19.40 10.67 0.98
C GLU A 195 18.49 10.77 2.22
N ALA A 196 17.95 9.66 2.69
CA ALA A 196 17.19 9.61 3.95
C ALA A 196 18.09 9.59 5.20
N GLY A 197 19.40 9.63 5.01
CA GLY A 197 20.40 9.72 6.09
C GLY A 197 20.85 8.38 6.66
N TYR A 198 20.56 7.24 6.00
CA TYR A 198 20.95 5.91 6.48
C TYR A 198 22.08 5.31 5.64
N ASP A 199 23.14 4.83 6.31
CA ASP A 199 24.22 4.07 5.68
C ASP A 199 23.85 2.57 5.72
N VAL A 200 23.20 2.10 4.66
CA VAL A 200 22.82 0.70 4.52
C VAL A 200 23.93 -0.05 3.79
N ARG A 201 24.64 -0.91 4.52
CA ARG A 201 25.73 -1.71 3.99
C ARG A 201 25.23 -3.10 3.59
N SER A 202 25.83 -3.68 2.55
CA SER A 202 25.45 -4.98 2.01
C SER A 202 25.49 -6.11 3.04
N GLU A 203 26.43 -6.08 3.98
CA GLU A 203 26.54 -7.07 5.07
C GLU A 203 25.42 -7.01 6.10
N ARG A 204 24.63 -5.93 6.10
CA ARG A 204 23.44 -5.74 6.96
C ARG A 204 22.13 -5.98 6.22
N VAL A 205 22.20 -6.40 4.95
CA VAL A 205 21.02 -6.69 4.13
C VAL A 205 20.79 -8.19 4.10
N HIS A 206 19.64 -8.61 4.62
CA HIS A 206 19.23 -10.01 4.62
C HIS A 206 18.03 -10.18 3.70
N VAL A 207 18.14 -11.07 2.73
CA VAL A 207 17.07 -11.35 1.76
C VAL A 207 16.40 -12.67 2.13
N LEU A 208 15.11 -12.61 2.44
CA LEU A 208 14.28 -13.79 2.62
C LEU A 208 13.87 -14.30 1.23
N ARG A 209 14.41 -15.44 0.81
CA ARG A 209 14.22 -15.97 -0.55
C ARG A 209 13.09 -16.99 -0.64
N ALA A 210 12.72 -17.65 0.44
CA ALA A 210 11.67 -18.64 0.43
C ALA A 210 10.30 -17.99 0.61
N ASN A 211 9.36 -18.34 -0.25
CA ASN A 211 7.97 -17.96 -0.13
C ASN A 211 7.20 -19.11 0.54
N TYR A 212 7.02 -19.00 1.84
CA TYR A 212 6.25 -19.95 2.64
C TYR A 212 4.75 -19.61 2.69
N ARG A 213 4.37 -18.45 2.19
CA ARG A 213 3.01 -17.91 2.26
C ARG A 213 2.09 -18.51 1.20
N ASN A 214 2.47 -18.35 -0.04
CA ASN A 214 1.63 -18.71 -1.17
C ASN A 214 1.89 -20.13 -1.65
N THR A 215 0.89 -20.73 -2.26
CA THR A 215 1.13 -21.91 -3.11
C THR A 215 1.84 -21.51 -4.41
N VAL A 216 2.51 -22.45 -5.03
CA VAL A 216 3.18 -22.26 -6.33
C VAL A 216 2.20 -21.70 -7.36
N GLU A 217 0.96 -22.17 -7.36
CA GLU A 217 -0.08 -21.79 -8.30
C GLU A 217 -0.51 -20.33 -8.10
N ILE A 218 -0.73 -19.89 -6.85
CA ILE A 218 -1.05 -18.49 -6.53
C ILE A 218 0.13 -17.59 -6.90
N ALA A 219 1.34 -17.98 -6.53
CA ALA A 219 2.54 -17.22 -6.83
C ALA A 219 2.75 -17.06 -8.35
N THR A 220 2.53 -18.13 -9.12
CA THR A 220 2.66 -18.13 -10.59
C THR A 220 1.60 -17.20 -11.23
N PHE A 221 0.36 -17.22 -10.74
CA PHE A 221 -0.70 -16.33 -11.22
C PHE A 221 -0.37 -14.86 -10.92
N ALA A 222 0.09 -14.55 -9.71
CA ALA A 222 0.52 -13.20 -9.33
C ALA A 222 1.72 -12.72 -10.17
N ALA A 223 2.68 -13.61 -10.48
CA ALA A 223 3.82 -13.30 -11.37
C ALA A 223 3.36 -12.94 -12.78
N GLY A 224 2.37 -13.66 -13.32
CA GLY A 224 1.78 -13.36 -14.62
C GLY A 224 1.26 -11.92 -14.68
N ILE A 225 0.57 -11.45 -13.62
CA ILE A 225 0.08 -10.08 -13.52
C ILE A 225 1.22 -9.06 -13.57
N LEU A 226 2.40 -9.39 -13.03
CA LEU A 226 3.57 -8.51 -12.99
C LEU A 226 4.48 -8.63 -14.23
N SER A 227 4.21 -9.57 -15.14
CA SER A 227 5.04 -9.82 -16.32
C SER A 227 5.23 -8.54 -17.15
N GLY A 228 6.49 -8.25 -17.52
CA GLY A 228 6.86 -7.05 -18.31
C GLY A 228 6.89 -5.73 -17.53
N ILE A 229 6.67 -5.74 -16.21
CA ILE A 229 6.99 -4.57 -15.37
C ILE A 229 8.49 -4.59 -15.13
N GLY A 230 9.19 -3.54 -15.57
CA GLY A 230 10.62 -3.37 -15.31
C GLY A 230 10.91 -3.28 -13.82
N VAL A 231 12.00 -3.91 -13.39
CA VAL A 231 12.55 -3.78 -12.03
C VAL A 231 13.63 -2.71 -12.10
N GLU A 232 13.37 -1.55 -11.48
CA GLU A 232 14.43 -0.55 -11.33
C GLU A 232 15.42 -0.99 -10.24
N GLY A 233 16.70 -0.70 -10.46
CA GLY A 233 17.94 -1.07 -9.80
C GLY A 233 18.01 -1.59 -8.36
N ASP A 234 17.05 -1.28 -7.49
CA ASP A 234 17.02 -1.71 -6.07
C ASP A 234 15.88 -2.69 -5.76
N GLY A 235 15.05 -3.05 -6.75
CA GLY A 235 13.87 -3.90 -6.58
C GLY A 235 14.08 -5.28 -7.16
N ALA A 236 14.03 -6.32 -6.34
CA ALA A 236 13.79 -7.67 -6.84
C ALA A 236 12.28 -7.86 -7.08
N LEU A 237 11.91 -8.48 -8.21
CA LEU A 237 10.58 -9.08 -8.32
C LEU A 237 10.42 -10.14 -7.22
N PRO A 238 9.18 -10.45 -6.79
CA PRO A 238 8.98 -11.55 -5.84
C PRO A 238 9.77 -12.76 -6.33
N ASN A 239 10.47 -13.40 -5.42
CA ASN A 239 10.89 -14.77 -5.70
C ASN A 239 9.64 -15.67 -5.59
N LEU A 240 8.77 -15.56 -6.61
CA LEU A 240 7.59 -16.41 -6.73
C LEU A 240 8.00 -17.86 -7.02
N GLU A 241 9.22 -18.07 -7.54
CA GLU A 241 9.81 -19.39 -7.72
C GLU A 241 10.19 -20.06 -6.38
N GLY A 242 10.29 -19.29 -5.29
CA GLY A 242 10.58 -19.79 -3.95
C GLY A 242 9.39 -20.42 -3.21
N ALA A 243 8.20 -20.47 -3.81
CA ALA A 243 7.05 -21.14 -3.20
C ALA A 243 7.24 -22.66 -3.26
N VAL A 244 7.10 -23.31 -2.10
CA VAL A 244 7.34 -24.75 -1.96
C VAL A 244 6.04 -25.55 -1.80
N THR A 245 4.96 -24.90 -1.40
CA THR A 245 3.66 -25.54 -1.16
C THR A 245 2.84 -25.58 -2.45
N ARG A 246 2.20 -26.70 -2.73
CA ARG A 246 1.25 -26.85 -3.85
C ARG A 246 -0.18 -26.63 -3.38
N GLY A 247 -1.03 -26.11 -4.26
CA GLY A 247 -2.43 -25.86 -3.98
C GLY A 247 -3.30 -25.87 -5.23
N PRO A 248 -4.58 -25.51 -5.10
CA PRO A 248 -5.47 -25.39 -6.24
C PRO A 248 -5.03 -24.26 -7.18
N ILE A 249 -5.26 -24.46 -8.46
CA ILE A 249 -5.06 -23.42 -9.47
C ILE A 249 -6.07 -22.28 -9.21
N PRO A 250 -5.64 -21.01 -9.24
CA PRO A 250 -6.53 -19.86 -9.13
C PRO A 250 -7.75 -19.95 -10.04
N THR A 251 -8.89 -19.51 -9.56
CA THR A 251 -10.15 -19.58 -10.31
C THR A 251 -10.58 -18.20 -10.79
N VAL A 252 -10.95 -18.09 -12.07
CA VAL A 252 -11.51 -16.88 -12.68
C VAL A 252 -12.97 -17.10 -13.04
N LEU A 253 -13.88 -16.40 -12.35
CA LEU A 253 -15.32 -16.46 -12.58
C LEU A 253 -15.74 -15.44 -13.64
N ARG A 254 -16.43 -15.89 -14.68
CA ARG A 254 -17.04 -15.04 -15.71
C ARG A 254 -18.54 -15.07 -15.59
N GLY A 255 -19.13 -13.96 -15.17
CA GLY A 255 -20.59 -13.86 -15.03
C GLY A 255 -21.00 -12.59 -14.30
N ARG A 256 -22.33 -12.42 -14.15
CA ARG A 256 -22.88 -11.29 -13.39
C ARG A 256 -22.45 -11.36 -11.93
N TYR A 257 -22.24 -10.20 -11.28
CA TYR A 257 -21.78 -10.10 -9.90
C TYR A 257 -22.59 -10.97 -8.91
N ALA A 258 -23.92 -10.97 -9.02
CA ALA A 258 -24.77 -11.79 -8.16
C ALA A 258 -24.49 -13.29 -8.29
N ARG A 259 -24.16 -13.78 -9.49
CA ARG A 259 -23.79 -15.19 -9.70
C ARG A 259 -22.40 -15.49 -9.13
N GLN A 260 -21.47 -14.57 -9.31
CA GLN A 260 -20.12 -14.69 -8.69
C GLN A 260 -20.24 -14.79 -7.16
N ALA A 261 -20.98 -13.87 -6.54
CA ALA A 261 -21.20 -13.84 -5.10
C ALA A 261 -21.89 -15.12 -4.60
N HIS A 262 -22.93 -15.60 -5.33
CA HIS A 262 -23.59 -16.86 -4.99
C HIS A 262 -22.62 -18.06 -5.07
N TRP A 263 -21.83 -18.14 -6.13
CA TRP A 263 -20.81 -19.18 -6.28
C TRP A 263 -19.81 -19.17 -5.12
N VAL A 264 -19.33 -17.98 -4.73
CA VAL A 264 -18.37 -17.84 -3.61
C VAL A 264 -18.99 -18.25 -2.28
N ILE A 265 -20.25 -17.87 -2.01
CA ILE A 265 -20.95 -18.31 -0.79
C ILE A 265 -21.06 -19.85 -0.74
N GLN A 266 -21.45 -20.48 -1.85
CA GLN A 266 -21.48 -21.94 -1.93
C GLN A 266 -20.09 -22.56 -1.75
N PHE A 267 -19.05 -21.95 -2.30
CA PHE A 267 -17.68 -22.39 -2.11
C PHE A 267 -17.27 -22.34 -0.63
N ILE A 268 -17.54 -21.22 0.05
CA ILE A 268 -17.27 -21.08 1.49
C ILE A 268 -17.98 -22.18 2.28
N GLN A 269 -19.29 -22.33 2.09
CA GLN A 269 -20.08 -23.33 2.81
C GLN A 269 -19.63 -24.77 2.58
N ARG A 270 -19.03 -25.06 1.43
CA ARG A 270 -18.66 -26.43 1.05
C ARG A 270 -17.20 -26.78 1.37
N TYR A 271 -16.30 -25.82 1.29
CA TYR A 271 -14.85 -26.08 1.27
C TYR A 271 -14.06 -25.33 2.33
N VAL A 272 -14.66 -24.38 3.05
CA VAL A 272 -13.95 -23.55 4.01
C VAL A 272 -14.41 -23.91 5.42
N ASN A 273 -13.47 -24.23 6.30
CA ASN A 273 -13.75 -24.38 7.73
C ASN A 273 -13.57 -23.01 8.42
N LEU A 274 -14.66 -22.27 8.60
CA LEU A 274 -14.60 -20.92 9.20
C LEU A 274 -14.18 -20.90 10.69
N GLU A 275 -14.02 -22.04 11.34
CA GLU A 275 -13.42 -22.10 12.69
C GLU A 275 -11.89 -22.02 12.65
N GLU A 276 -11.28 -22.42 11.52
CA GLU A 276 -9.82 -22.48 11.36
C GLU A 276 -9.29 -21.61 10.21
N ASP A 277 -10.10 -21.44 9.14
CA ASP A 277 -9.68 -20.79 7.91
C ASP A 277 -10.11 -19.32 7.88
N SER A 278 -9.19 -18.46 7.52
CA SER A 278 -9.45 -17.04 7.29
C SER A 278 -9.83 -16.74 5.83
N VAL A 279 -10.85 -15.91 5.66
CA VAL A 279 -11.40 -15.51 4.37
C VAL A 279 -11.36 -14.00 4.21
N ALA A 280 -10.93 -13.50 3.05
CA ALA A 280 -11.03 -12.09 2.74
C ALA A 280 -11.78 -11.84 1.42
N PHE A 281 -12.72 -10.91 1.45
CA PHE A 281 -13.27 -10.27 0.26
C PHE A 281 -12.50 -8.97 0.03
N LEU A 282 -11.72 -8.91 -1.05
CA LEU A 282 -10.89 -7.77 -1.36
C LEU A 282 -11.40 -7.01 -2.58
N LYS A 283 -11.38 -5.69 -2.51
CA LYS A 283 -11.77 -4.79 -3.61
C LYS A 283 -10.75 -3.68 -3.84
N PRO A 284 -10.63 -3.18 -5.08
CA PRO A 284 -9.75 -2.06 -5.39
C PRO A 284 -10.07 -0.82 -4.55
N GLN A 285 -11.36 -0.53 -4.37
CA GLN A 285 -11.88 0.62 -3.64
C GLN A 285 -12.94 0.18 -2.62
N GLY A 286 -13.08 0.93 -1.53
CA GLY A 286 -14.10 0.73 -0.50
C GLY A 286 -15.48 1.29 -0.88
N GLY A 287 -16.32 1.51 0.14
CA GLY A 287 -17.63 2.13 -0.02
C GLY A 287 -18.75 1.17 -0.42
N GLY A 288 -19.64 1.58 -1.32
CA GLY A 288 -20.87 0.85 -1.70
C GLY A 288 -20.66 -0.53 -2.30
N TRP A 289 -19.45 -0.83 -2.76
CA TRP A 289 -19.10 -2.10 -3.40
C TRP A 289 -19.24 -3.34 -2.50
N PHE A 290 -19.21 -3.17 -1.18
CA PHE A 290 -19.42 -4.27 -0.22
C PHE A 290 -20.88 -4.50 0.16
N ARG A 291 -21.82 -3.63 -0.24
CA ARG A 291 -23.22 -3.74 0.20
C ARG A 291 -23.83 -5.11 -0.12
N GLN A 292 -23.76 -5.52 -1.37
CA GLN A 292 -24.39 -6.78 -1.79
C GLN A 292 -23.73 -8.00 -1.15
N ILE A 293 -22.40 -8.01 -0.97
CA ILE A 293 -21.75 -9.14 -0.31
C ILE A 293 -22.09 -9.19 1.18
N ARG A 294 -22.21 -8.04 1.87
CA ARG A 294 -22.69 -7.99 3.26
C ARG A 294 -24.09 -8.59 3.38
N GLU A 295 -25.00 -8.18 2.50
CA GLU A 295 -26.38 -8.72 2.47
C GLU A 295 -26.38 -10.24 2.27
N MET A 296 -25.54 -10.76 1.38
CA MET A 296 -25.46 -12.20 1.10
C MET A 296 -24.79 -12.97 2.27
N LEU A 297 -23.75 -12.47 2.88
CA LEU A 297 -23.13 -13.07 4.06
C LEU A 297 -24.14 -13.15 5.20
N THR A 298 -24.83 -12.04 5.50
CA THR A 298 -25.87 -11.98 6.53
C THR A 298 -27.03 -12.97 6.25
N ALA A 299 -27.51 -13.02 5.01
CA ALA A 299 -28.58 -13.94 4.60
C ALA A 299 -28.18 -15.43 4.77
N ASN A 300 -26.90 -15.74 4.65
CA ASN A 300 -26.35 -17.08 4.81
C ASN A 300 -25.79 -17.34 6.23
N ARG A 301 -26.00 -16.43 7.18
CA ARG A 301 -25.55 -16.53 8.58
C ARG A 301 -24.03 -16.72 8.68
N ILE A 302 -23.28 -16.04 7.84
CA ILE A 302 -21.82 -15.99 7.87
C ILE A 302 -21.44 -14.65 8.50
N ASP A 303 -20.84 -14.70 9.68
CA ASP A 303 -20.35 -13.52 10.37
C ASP A 303 -19.13 -12.95 9.66
N PHE A 304 -19.03 -11.63 9.64
CA PHE A 304 -17.94 -10.93 8.97
C PHE A 304 -17.57 -9.63 9.68
N VAL A 305 -16.35 -9.17 9.46
CA VAL A 305 -15.84 -7.89 9.96
C VAL A 305 -15.38 -7.02 8.79
N ASP A 306 -15.53 -5.71 8.93
CA ASP A 306 -14.94 -4.74 7.99
C ASP A 306 -13.65 -4.21 8.60
N ILE A 307 -12.53 -4.56 7.96
CA ILE A 307 -11.19 -4.14 8.40
C ILE A 307 -10.63 -3.00 7.54
N THR A 308 -11.48 -2.36 6.73
CA THR A 308 -11.05 -1.23 5.90
C THR A 308 -10.67 -0.04 6.77
N ARG A 309 -9.38 0.32 6.80
CA ARG A 309 -8.83 1.41 7.63
C ARG A 309 -9.10 1.24 9.12
N ALA A 310 -9.30 0.02 9.60
CA ALA A 310 -9.49 -0.26 11.01
C ALA A 310 -8.21 0.08 11.79
N SER A 311 -8.36 0.80 12.91
CA SER A 311 -7.24 1.11 13.82
C SER A 311 -7.01 0.01 14.84
N ASP A 312 -8.08 -0.71 15.17
CA ASP A 312 -8.06 -1.82 16.12
C ASP A 312 -8.38 -3.11 15.39
N TRP A 313 -7.69 -4.18 15.79
CA TRP A 313 -7.96 -5.49 15.22
C TRP A 313 -9.26 -6.04 15.84
N PRO A 314 -10.19 -6.55 15.02
CA PRO A 314 -11.44 -7.09 15.54
C PRO A 314 -11.21 -8.24 16.52
N GLU A 315 -11.85 -8.19 17.68
CA GLU A 315 -11.84 -9.27 18.64
C GLU A 315 -12.87 -10.34 18.29
N GLY A 316 -12.58 -11.59 18.65
CA GLY A 316 -13.51 -12.72 18.53
C GLY A 316 -13.23 -13.66 17.36
N PRO A 317 -14.05 -14.71 17.21
CA PRO A 317 -13.80 -15.83 16.30
C PRO A 317 -14.25 -15.58 14.85
N VAL A 318 -14.42 -14.32 14.42
CA VAL A 318 -14.91 -14.02 13.08
C VAL A 318 -13.75 -14.09 12.08
N ASN A 319 -13.79 -15.06 11.19
CA ASN A 319 -12.74 -15.33 10.21
C ASN A 319 -13.04 -14.87 8.79
N VAL A 320 -14.10 -14.07 8.57
CA VAL A 320 -14.41 -13.47 7.27
C VAL A 320 -14.23 -11.95 7.32
N ALA A 321 -13.35 -11.42 6.50
CA ALA A 321 -13.01 -10.01 6.45
C ALA A 321 -13.44 -9.36 5.12
N LEU A 322 -13.92 -8.13 5.20
CA LEU A 322 -14.11 -7.25 4.05
C LEU A 322 -13.02 -6.17 4.09
N SER A 323 -12.29 -5.99 2.99
CA SER A 323 -11.20 -5.02 2.95
C SER A 323 -10.92 -4.50 1.54
N THR A 324 -10.25 -3.35 1.47
CA THR A 324 -9.65 -2.89 0.22
C THR A 324 -8.27 -3.54 0.01
N PHE A 325 -7.78 -3.53 -1.24
CA PHE A 325 -6.42 -3.98 -1.56
C PHE A 325 -5.36 -3.28 -0.69
N HIS A 326 -5.52 -1.97 -0.49
CA HIS A 326 -4.60 -1.18 0.34
C HIS A 326 -4.65 -1.57 1.82
N SER A 327 -5.86 -1.75 2.38
CA SER A 327 -6.01 -2.08 3.80
C SER A 327 -5.60 -3.52 4.12
N ALA A 328 -5.69 -4.41 3.14
CA ALA A 328 -5.22 -5.79 3.27
C ALA A 328 -3.70 -5.96 3.12
N LYS A 329 -2.98 -4.87 2.80
CA LYS A 329 -1.51 -4.92 2.70
C LYS A 329 -0.90 -5.31 4.04
N GLY A 330 0.07 -6.22 4.04
CA GLY A 330 0.69 -6.80 5.25
C GLY A 330 -0.11 -7.93 5.90
N LEU A 331 -1.39 -8.12 5.56
CA LEU A 331 -2.22 -9.19 6.10
C LEU A 331 -2.15 -10.47 5.23
N GLU A 332 -2.63 -11.57 5.77
CA GLU A 332 -2.69 -12.87 5.10
C GLU A 332 -4.01 -13.57 5.40
N PHE A 333 -4.53 -14.29 4.41
CA PHE A 333 -5.79 -15.03 4.53
C PHE A 333 -5.65 -16.39 3.84
N ASP A 334 -6.37 -17.39 4.33
CA ASP A 334 -6.38 -18.69 3.66
C ASP A 334 -7.04 -18.61 2.29
N TYR A 335 -8.15 -17.89 2.21
CA TYR A 335 -8.93 -17.71 0.99
C TYR A 335 -9.13 -16.23 0.67
N VAL A 336 -8.89 -15.85 -0.58
CA VAL A 336 -9.10 -14.48 -1.04
C VAL A 336 -10.09 -14.47 -2.21
N PHE A 337 -11.12 -13.66 -2.11
CA PHE A 337 -12.14 -13.45 -3.11
C PHE A 337 -12.12 -12.01 -3.63
N ILE A 338 -11.84 -11.84 -4.93
CA ILE A 338 -11.80 -10.56 -5.64
C ILE A 338 -12.91 -10.58 -6.69
N ILE A 339 -14.16 -10.47 -6.27
CA ILE A 339 -15.32 -10.54 -7.17
C ILE A 339 -15.83 -9.15 -7.57
N GLY A 340 -16.45 -9.07 -8.76
CA GLY A 340 -16.86 -7.79 -9.33
C GLY A 340 -15.68 -6.92 -9.77
N PHE A 341 -14.61 -7.55 -10.26
CA PHE A 341 -13.40 -6.88 -10.72
C PHE A 341 -13.62 -6.31 -12.13
N ASN A 342 -14.34 -5.20 -12.20
CA ASN A 342 -14.76 -4.56 -13.44
C ASN A 342 -13.96 -3.28 -13.69
N ASP A 343 -14.00 -2.78 -14.92
CA ASP A 343 -13.29 -1.56 -15.34
C ASP A 343 -13.73 -0.36 -14.50
N GLU A 344 -15.01 -0.21 -14.19
CA GLU A 344 -15.57 0.89 -13.40
C GLU A 344 -14.89 1.04 -12.01
N ASN A 345 -14.54 -0.06 -11.34
CA ASN A 345 -13.91 -0.01 -10.02
C ASN A 345 -12.37 -0.04 -10.04
N THR A 346 -11.79 -0.12 -11.24
CA THR A 346 -10.33 -0.09 -11.48
C THR A 346 -9.91 1.08 -12.36
N GLN A 347 -10.85 1.95 -12.78
CA GLN A 347 -10.52 3.15 -13.54
C GLN A 347 -9.81 4.17 -12.64
N HIS A 348 -8.73 4.73 -13.17
CA HIS A 348 -8.16 5.98 -12.73
C HIS A 348 -8.27 7.00 -13.87
N GLU A 349 -8.50 8.26 -13.53
CA GLU A 349 -8.72 9.35 -14.49
C GLU A 349 -7.59 9.49 -15.54
N ASP A 350 -6.38 8.98 -15.22
CA ASP A 350 -5.17 9.08 -16.03
C ASP A 350 -4.63 7.71 -16.50
N ALA A 351 -5.49 6.71 -16.67
CA ALA A 351 -5.11 5.32 -17.00
C ALA A 351 -4.40 5.14 -18.38
N GLU A 352 -4.11 6.23 -19.10
CA GLU A 352 -3.26 6.22 -20.28
C GLU A 352 -1.75 6.30 -19.94
N LEU A 353 -1.41 6.55 -18.68
CA LEU A 353 -0.04 6.62 -18.22
C LEU A 353 0.44 5.24 -17.74
N ASP A 354 1.53 4.76 -18.30
CA ASP A 354 2.15 3.47 -17.95
C ASP A 354 2.35 3.29 -16.44
N ASP A 355 2.73 4.36 -15.75
CA ASP A 355 2.96 4.34 -14.30
C ASP A 355 1.73 3.93 -13.49
N GLU A 356 0.52 4.37 -13.88
CA GLU A 356 -0.71 4.05 -13.17
C GLU A 356 -1.15 2.61 -13.40
N VAL A 357 -1.03 2.13 -14.63
CA VAL A 357 -1.29 0.72 -14.94
C VAL A 357 -0.32 -0.17 -14.15
N PHE A 358 0.95 0.20 -14.03
CA PHE A 358 1.91 -0.54 -13.24
C PHE A 358 1.58 -0.56 -11.75
N VAL A 359 1.14 0.57 -11.18
CA VAL A 359 0.67 0.65 -9.79
C VAL A 359 -0.52 -0.27 -9.57
N LEU A 360 -1.52 -0.24 -10.45
CA LEU A 360 -2.70 -1.10 -10.35
C LEU A 360 -2.37 -2.59 -10.51
N ARG A 361 -1.47 -2.95 -11.42
CA ARG A 361 -1.00 -4.32 -11.58
C ARG A 361 -0.28 -4.82 -10.33
N ARG A 362 0.59 -4.01 -9.74
CA ARG A 362 1.27 -4.33 -8.47
C ARG A 362 0.25 -4.51 -7.35
N LEU A 363 -0.72 -3.61 -7.24
CA LEU A 363 -1.76 -3.67 -6.22
C LEU A 363 -2.62 -4.93 -6.35
N LEU A 364 -2.99 -5.32 -7.57
CA LEU A 364 -3.72 -6.55 -7.84
C LEU A 364 -2.87 -7.80 -7.51
N ALA A 365 -1.61 -7.82 -7.92
CA ALA A 365 -0.70 -8.92 -7.60
C ALA A 365 -0.50 -9.08 -6.09
N VAL A 366 -0.38 -7.95 -5.36
CA VAL A 366 -0.33 -7.94 -3.90
C VAL A 366 -1.62 -8.51 -3.30
N ALA A 367 -2.80 -8.11 -3.80
CA ALA A 367 -4.08 -8.62 -3.32
C ALA A 367 -4.23 -10.13 -3.56
N VAL A 368 -3.82 -10.61 -4.73
CA VAL A 368 -3.76 -12.06 -5.05
C VAL A 368 -2.82 -12.79 -4.09
N ALA A 369 -1.64 -12.23 -3.84
CA ALA A 369 -0.62 -12.81 -2.97
C ALA A 369 -0.98 -12.75 -1.47
N ARG A 370 -2.13 -12.17 -1.07
CA ARG A 370 -2.64 -12.30 0.31
C ARG A 370 -3.23 -13.68 0.58
N ALA A 371 -3.49 -14.49 -0.45
CA ALA A 371 -4.03 -15.83 -0.29
C ALA A 371 -2.94 -16.85 0.04
N ARG A 372 -3.22 -17.72 1.02
CA ARG A 372 -2.35 -18.86 1.37
C ARG A 372 -2.80 -20.16 0.70
N LYS A 373 -4.13 -20.41 0.61
CA LYS A 373 -4.70 -21.67 0.11
C LYS A 373 -5.34 -21.52 -1.27
N ALA A 374 -6.21 -20.53 -1.47
CA ALA A 374 -6.87 -20.31 -2.76
C ALA A 374 -7.25 -18.86 -3.01
N VAL A 375 -7.25 -18.49 -4.29
CA VAL A 375 -7.71 -17.17 -4.76
C VAL A 375 -8.74 -17.33 -5.88
N VAL A 376 -9.78 -16.50 -5.82
CA VAL A 376 -10.83 -16.43 -6.84
C VAL A 376 -10.98 -14.99 -7.29
N VAL A 377 -10.88 -14.74 -8.59
CA VAL A 377 -11.13 -13.44 -9.20
C VAL A 377 -12.40 -13.54 -10.06
N GLY A 378 -13.29 -12.57 -9.99
CA GLY A 378 -14.53 -12.62 -10.76
C GLY A 378 -14.82 -11.29 -11.46
N TYR A 379 -15.23 -11.37 -12.74
CA TYR A 379 -15.64 -10.20 -13.53
C TYR A 379 -16.87 -10.49 -14.40
N LYS A 380 -17.55 -9.41 -14.83
CA LYS A 380 -18.66 -9.50 -15.77
C LYS A 380 -18.10 -9.37 -17.19
N PRO A 381 -18.39 -10.32 -18.10
CA PRO A 381 -18.00 -10.22 -19.51
C PRO A 381 -18.50 -8.94 -20.16
N GLY A 382 -17.60 -8.21 -20.85
CA GLY A 382 -17.88 -6.93 -21.49
C GLY A 382 -17.76 -5.70 -20.55
N GLU A 383 -17.52 -5.93 -19.26
CA GLU A 383 -17.24 -4.89 -18.27
C GLU A 383 -15.96 -5.21 -17.48
N GLU A 384 -15.16 -6.18 -17.93
CA GLU A 384 -13.95 -6.60 -17.28
C GLU A 384 -12.92 -5.48 -17.18
N SER A 385 -12.24 -5.41 -16.04
CA SER A 385 -11.07 -4.56 -15.90
C SER A 385 -10.01 -4.90 -16.96
N ARG A 386 -9.43 -3.88 -17.59
CA ARG A 386 -8.31 -4.09 -18.53
C ARG A 386 -7.12 -4.82 -17.89
N LEU A 387 -7.02 -4.87 -16.57
CA LEU A 387 -6.01 -5.66 -15.85
C LEU A 387 -6.17 -7.18 -16.05
N THR A 388 -7.35 -7.65 -16.45
CA THR A 388 -7.55 -9.08 -16.78
C THR A 388 -6.73 -9.55 -17.98
N HIS A 389 -6.28 -8.63 -18.86
CA HIS A 389 -5.39 -8.94 -19.98
C HIS A 389 -4.01 -9.43 -19.53
N TYR A 390 -3.63 -9.17 -18.29
CA TYR A 390 -2.37 -9.64 -17.69
C TYR A 390 -2.51 -11.01 -16.99
N PHE A 391 -3.67 -11.64 -17.02
CA PHE A 391 -3.83 -12.99 -16.52
C PHE A 391 -3.19 -13.98 -17.52
N ALA A 392 -2.04 -14.55 -17.12
CA ALA A 392 -1.28 -15.42 -18.00
C ALA A 392 -2.07 -16.72 -18.27
N PRO A 393 -2.26 -17.13 -19.54
CA PRO A 393 -2.92 -18.39 -19.87
C PRO A 393 -2.24 -19.59 -19.20
N GLY A 394 -3.04 -20.52 -18.68
CA GLY A 394 -2.55 -21.72 -17.99
C GLY A 394 -2.24 -21.52 -16.50
N THR A 395 -2.30 -20.31 -15.98
CA THR A 395 -2.09 -20.02 -14.55
C THR A 395 -3.40 -19.95 -13.76
N PHE A 396 -4.53 -20.09 -14.40
CA PHE A 396 -5.87 -20.06 -13.77
C PHE A 396 -6.85 -20.99 -14.48
N THR A 397 -7.89 -21.40 -13.78
CA THR A 397 -9.06 -22.12 -14.32
C THR A 397 -10.21 -21.14 -14.48
N GLN A 398 -10.89 -21.17 -15.64
CA GLN A 398 -12.02 -20.29 -15.91
C GLN A 398 -13.35 -21.02 -15.67
N VAL A 399 -14.26 -20.37 -14.96
CA VAL A 399 -15.63 -20.84 -14.73
C VAL A 399 -16.61 -19.82 -15.29
N ASN A 400 -17.48 -20.24 -16.20
CA ASN A 400 -18.56 -19.41 -16.76
C ASN A 400 -19.82 -19.61 -15.94
N LEU A 401 -20.42 -18.51 -15.46
CA LEU A 401 -21.59 -18.48 -14.56
C LEU A 401 -22.84 -17.95 -15.24
#